data_bd3f93178e73233cca1481afcf860774
#
_entry.id   bd3f93178e73233cca1481afcf860774
#
_cell.length_a   1.000
_cell.length_b   1.000
_cell.length_c   1.000
_cell.angle_alpha   90.00
_cell.angle_beta   90.00
_cell.angle_gamma   90.00
#
_symmetry.space_group_name_H-M   'P 1'
#
loop_
_entity.id
_entity.type
_entity.pdbx_description
1 polymer ?
#
loop_
_entity_poly.entity_id
_entity_poly.type
_entity_poly.pdbx_seq_one_letter_code
_entity_poly.pdbx_strand_id
1 'polypeptide(L)'
;MNFNNQQKKVIYKFGTIILAFFIIFVSYSYILPRTEIEIDTVYHSSYSGLFVQSRISNMGTEEITDLKVKISVWNGTKMLETDTHYPGVLNAKQSVKLDALMFEGPHADEYDLIITLDFNQEDGKKNIIYNYKIAEYGNLAWHDQYFSF
;
A
#
# COMPACT_ATOMS: atom_id res chain seq x y z
N MET A 1 -26.79 35.63 -21.60
CA MET A 1 -27.24 34.40 -22.23
C MET A 1 -28.53 33.98 -21.54
N ASN A 2 -29.72 34.17 -22.17
CA ASN A 2 -31.01 33.83 -21.54
C ASN A 2 -31.35 32.38 -21.88
N PHE A 3 -31.22 31.49 -20.90
CA PHE A 3 -31.62 30.10 -21.07
C PHE A 3 -33.16 29.96 -21.03
N ASN A 4 -33.69 29.17 -21.98
CA ASN A 4 -35.10 28.82 -21.99
C ASN A 4 -35.43 27.93 -20.75
N ASN A 5 -36.66 27.93 -20.28
CA ASN A 5 -37.13 27.18 -19.11
C ASN A 5 -36.84 25.68 -19.19
N GLN A 6 -36.83 25.09 -20.36
CA GLN A 6 -36.45 23.71 -20.62
C GLN A 6 -34.95 23.49 -20.33
N GLN A 7 -34.10 24.37 -20.84
CA GLN A 7 -32.65 24.32 -20.63
C GLN A 7 -32.28 24.48 -19.15
N LYS A 8 -32.95 25.38 -18.43
CA LYS A 8 -32.75 25.53 -16.97
C LYS A 8 -33.09 24.25 -16.24
N LYS A 9 -34.21 23.57 -16.55
CA LYS A 9 -34.59 22.30 -15.94
C LYS A 9 -33.55 21.20 -16.19
N VAL A 10 -32.97 21.13 -17.37
CA VAL A 10 -31.90 20.16 -17.68
C VAL A 10 -30.64 20.46 -16.93
N ILE A 11 -30.20 21.72 -16.84
CA ILE A 11 -29.03 22.14 -16.06
C ILE A 11 -29.19 21.81 -14.58
N TYR A 12 -30.37 22.09 -14.00
CA TYR A 12 -30.62 21.74 -12.60
C TYR A 12 -30.56 20.23 -12.35
N LYS A 13 -31.14 19.39 -13.21
CA LYS A 13 -31.06 17.94 -13.10
C LYS A 13 -29.62 17.42 -13.18
N PHE A 14 -28.84 17.92 -14.12
CA PHE A 14 -27.41 17.58 -14.24
C PHE A 14 -26.62 18.03 -13.02
N GLY A 15 -26.84 19.25 -12.53
CA GLY A 15 -26.19 19.76 -11.32
C GLY A 15 -26.50 18.92 -10.09
N THR A 16 -27.77 18.50 -9.93
CA THR A 16 -28.17 17.62 -8.81
C THR A 16 -27.50 16.25 -8.88
N ILE A 17 -27.39 15.68 -10.07
CA ILE A 17 -26.71 14.37 -10.25
C ILE A 17 -25.22 14.50 -9.91
N ILE A 18 -24.54 15.51 -10.41
CA ILE A 18 -23.12 15.75 -10.11
C ILE A 18 -22.89 15.95 -8.62
N LEU A 19 -23.76 16.74 -7.97
CA LEU A 19 -23.69 16.96 -6.53
C LEU A 19 -23.89 15.65 -5.75
N ALA A 20 -24.83 14.81 -6.14
CA ALA A 20 -25.06 13.51 -5.51
C ALA A 20 -23.84 12.59 -5.63
N PHE A 21 -23.24 12.50 -6.81
CA PHE A 21 -21.99 11.74 -7.02
C PHE A 21 -20.85 12.28 -6.17
N PHE A 22 -20.71 13.60 -6.05
CA PHE A 22 -19.68 14.23 -5.24
C PHE A 22 -19.85 13.89 -3.75
N ILE A 23 -21.09 13.96 -3.23
CA ILE A 23 -21.41 13.60 -1.85
C ILE A 23 -21.07 12.12 -1.59
N ILE A 24 -21.47 11.20 -2.50
CA ILE A 24 -21.16 9.77 -2.39
C ILE A 24 -19.65 9.56 -2.36
N PHE A 25 -18.91 10.21 -3.26
CA PHE A 25 -17.46 10.11 -3.33
C PHE A 25 -16.77 10.59 -2.04
N VAL A 26 -17.17 11.75 -1.53
CA VAL A 26 -16.61 12.30 -0.29
C VAL A 26 -16.96 11.39 0.90
N SER A 27 -18.20 10.90 0.99
CA SER A 27 -18.61 9.98 2.05
C SER A 27 -17.78 8.69 2.02
N TYR A 28 -17.63 8.08 0.85
CA TYR A 28 -16.80 6.88 0.68
C TYR A 28 -15.33 7.14 1.05
N SER A 29 -14.77 8.27 0.62
CA SER A 29 -13.33 8.55 0.79
C SER A 29 -12.93 8.94 2.22
N TYR A 30 -13.85 9.53 3.00
CA TYR A 30 -13.50 10.15 4.28
C TYR A 30 -14.38 9.76 5.46
N ILE A 31 -15.58 9.23 5.23
CA ILE A 31 -16.56 9.01 6.30
C ILE A 31 -16.80 7.52 6.56
N LEU A 32 -16.88 6.70 5.51
CA LEU A 32 -17.13 5.28 5.68
C LEU A 32 -15.90 4.59 6.27
N PRO A 33 -16.04 3.89 7.41
CA PRO A 33 -14.98 3.10 7.99
C PRO A 33 -14.48 2.07 6.96
N ARG A 34 -13.19 2.06 6.71
CA ARG A 34 -12.55 1.05 5.87
C ARG A 34 -11.06 0.98 6.12
N THR A 35 -10.53 -0.20 5.95
CA THR A 35 -9.10 -0.42 5.87
C THR A 35 -8.67 -0.56 4.44
N GLU A 36 -7.63 0.16 4.11
CA GLU A 36 -7.00 0.07 2.80
C GLU A 36 -5.51 0.31 3.01
N ILE A 37 -4.70 -0.69 2.70
CA ILE A 37 -3.25 -0.63 2.87
C ILE A 37 -2.59 -0.71 1.51
N GLU A 38 -1.66 0.20 1.29
CA GLU A 38 -0.78 0.22 0.14
C GLU A 38 0.63 -0.13 0.60
N ILE A 39 1.28 -1.04 -0.13
CA ILE A 39 2.68 -1.41 0.05
C ILE A 39 3.43 -1.02 -1.19
N ASP A 40 4.27 0.01 -1.08
CA ASP A 40 5.20 0.39 -2.13
C ASP A 40 6.56 -0.22 -1.84
N THR A 41 7.19 -0.82 -2.83
CA THR A 41 8.52 -1.39 -2.68
C THR A 41 9.45 -0.92 -3.78
N VAL A 42 10.63 -0.50 -3.36
CA VAL A 42 11.76 -0.14 -4.22
C VAL A 42 12.85 -1.14 -3.99
N TYR A 43 13.44 -1.66 -5.04
CA TYR A 43 14.60 -2.51 -4.93
C TYR A 43 15.67 -2.18 -5.97
N HIS A 44 16.90 -2.52 -5.67
CA HIS A 44 18.02 -2.56 -6.59
C HIS A 44 18.75 -3.88 -6.38
N SER A 45 18.80 -4.69 -7.43
CA SER A 45 19.53 -5.96 -7.45
C SER A 45 20.69 -5.85 -8.43
N SER A 46 21.89 -6.16 -7.98
CA SER A 46 23.11 -6.06 -8.75
C SER A 46 24.10 -7.17 -8.35
N TYR A 47 25.22 -7.25 -9.06
CA TYR A 47 26.31 -8.17 -8.72
C TYR A 47 26.86 -7.96 -7.30
N SER A 48 26.82 -6.74 -6.80
CA SER A 48 27.33 -6.40 -5.46
C SER A 48 26.34 -6.67 -4.33
N GLY A 49 25.07 -6.87 -4.63
CA GLY A 49 24.07 -7.11 -3.60
C GLY A 49 22.66 -6.71 -3.97
N LEU A 50 21.78 -6.87 -2.99
CA LEU A 50 20.40 -6.46 -3.06
C LEU A 50 20.14 -5.35 -2.03
N PHE A 51 19.41 -4.33 -2.47
CA PHE A 51 18.82 -3.29 -1.65
C PHE A 51 17.30 -3.36 -1.82
N VAL A 52 16.56 -3.39 -0.73
CA VAL A 52 15.09 -3.35 -0.73
C VAL A 52 14.63 -2.33 0.29
N GLN A 53 13.71 -1.47 -0.10
CA GLN A 53 13.09 -0.52 0.82
C GLN A 53 11.59 -0.46 0.58
N SER A 54 10.78 -0.54 1.63
CA SER A 54 9.34 -0.53 1.54
C SER A 54 8.74 0.66 2.28
N ARG A 55 7.61 1.13 1.78
CA ARG A 55 6.75 2.11 2.41
C ARG A 55 5.36 1.50 2.58
N ILE A 56 4.83 1.61 3.78
CA ILE A 56 3.47 1.16 4.12
C ILE A 56 2.60 2.39 4.30
N SER A 57 1.49 2.44 3.58
CA SER A 57 0.54 3.55 3.63
C SER A 57 -0.83 3.04 4.06
N ASN A 58 -1.40 3.67 5.06
CA ASN A 58 -2.78 3.47 5.42
C ASN A 58 -3.66 4.39 4.56
N MET A 59 -4.20 3.88 3.47
CA MET A 59 -5.08 4.61 2.56
C MET A 59 -6.54 4.59 3.03
N GLY A 60 -6.84 3.85 4.10
CA GLY A 60 -8.15 3.73 4.71
C GLY A 60 -8.57 4.95 5.53
N THR A 61 -9.66 4.81 6.27
CA THR A 61 -10.22 5.82 7.16
C THR A 61 -10.07 5.45 8.63
N GLU A 62 -9.68 4.21 8.93
CA GLU A 62 -9.45 3.71 10.27
C GLU A 62 -7.97 3.72 10.62
N GLU A 63 -7.68 3.88 11.91
CA GLU A 63 -6.34 3.77 12.46
C GLU A 63 -5.90 2.30 12.49
N ILE A 64 -4.62 2.06 12.23
CA ILE A 64 -3.97 0.77 12.38
C ILE A 64 -3.09 0.83 13.62
N THR A 65 -3.28 -0.09 14.54
CA THR A 65 -2.49 -0.17 15.78
C THR A 65 -1.65 -1.45 15.84
N ASP A 66 -0.63 -1.44 16.68
CA ASP A 66 0.31 -2.56 16.86
C ASP A 66 0.90 -3.08 15.54
N LEU A 67 1.13 -2.15 14.59
CA LEU A 67 1.68 -2.50 13.29
C LEU A 67 3.10 -3.07 13.44
N LYS A 68 3.25 -4.29 12.99
CA LYS A 68 4.51 -5.00 12.86
C LYS A 68 4.70 -5.38 11.40
N VAL A 69 5.83 -5.03 10.82
CA VAL A 69 6.19 -5.35 9.44
C VAL A 69 7.44 -6.19 9.41
N LYS A 70 7.35 -7.39 8.87
CA LYS A 70 8.49 -8.26 8.62
C LYS A 70 8.78 -8.30 7.14
N ILE A 71 10.00 -7.98 6.76
CA ILE A 71 10.52 -8.10 5.39
C ILE A 71 11.51 -9.25 5.38
N SER A 72 11.39 -10.15 4.43
CA SER A 72 12.31 -11.26 4.25
C SER A 72 12.58 -11.53 2.78
N VAL A 73 13.82 -11.88 2.47
CA VAL A 73 14.26 -12.23 1.11
C VAL A 73 14.70 -13.69 1.10
N TRP A 74 14.23 -14.42 0.12
CA TRP A 74 14.42 -15.84 0.00
C TRP A 74 15.00 -16.23 -1.37
N ASN A 75 15.80 -17.30 -1.38
CA ASN A 75 16.18 -18.03 -2.58
C ASN A 75 15.61 -19.45 -2.47
N GLY A 76 14.49 -19.70 -3.15
CA GLY A 76 13.73 -20.93 -2.99
C GLY A 76 13.32 -21.17 -1.54
N THR A 77 13.90 -22.18 -0.88
CA THR A 77 13.61 -22.52 0.51
C THR A 77 14.55 -21.88 1.53
N LYS A 78 15.61 -21.21 1.07
CA LYS A 78 16.62 -20.60 1.94
C LYS A 78 16.30 -19.13 2.15
N MET A 79 16.06 -18.75 3.39
CA MET A 79 15.99 -17.34 3.80
C MET A 79 17.41 -16.76 3.77
N LEU A 80 17.59 -15.68 3.02
CA LEU A 80 18.86 -14.98 2.87
C LEU A 80 19.01 -13.87 3.91
N GLU A 81 17.98 -13.05 4.04
CA GLU A 81 17.97 -11.92 4.95
C GLU A 81 16.56 -11.64 5.46
N THR A 82 16.44 -11.07 6.64
CA THR A 82 15.15 -10.66 7.21
C THR A 82 15.33 -9.51 8.17
N ASP A 83 14.37 -8.60 8.16
CA ASP A 83 14.27 -7.53 9.14
C ASP A 83 12.83 -7.37 9.63
N THR A 84 12.67 -6.81 10.83
CA THR A 84 11.36 -6.62 11.45
C THR A 84 11.27 -5.24 12.06
N HIS A 85 10.30 -4.48 11.59
CA HIS A 85 10.03 -3.12 12.01
C HIS A 85 8.76 -3.07 12.86
N TYR A 86 8.72 -2.13 13.81
CA TYR A 86 7.60 -1.93 14.73
C TYR A 86 7.13 -0.47 14.66
N PRO A 87 6.44 -0.05 13.59
CA PRO A 87 5.95 1.33 13.48
C PRO A 87 4.94 1.70 14.58
N GLY A 88 4.25 0.70 15.15
CA GLY A 88 3.26 0.89 16.21
C GLY A 88 1.92 1.37 15.68
N VAL A 89 1.72 2.68 15.59
CA VAL A 89 0.45 3.27 15.15
C VAL A 89 0.64 3.92 13.78
N LEU A 90 -0.30 3.66 12.88
CA LEU A 90 -0.37 4.29 11.56
C LEU A 90 -1.78 4.86 11.36
N ASN A 91 -1.93 6.16 11.57
CA ASN A 91 -3.21 6.84 11.42
C ASN A 91 -3.74 6.78 9.98
N ALA A 92 -5.03 7.03 9.82
CA ALA A 92 -5.66 7.18 8.50
C ALA A 92 -4.89 8.18 7.62
N LYS A 93 -4.68 7.81 6.35
CA LYS A 93 -3.96 8.62 5.34
C LYS A 93 -2.49 8.92 5.68
N GLN A 94 -1.90 8.19 6.60
CA GLN A 94 -0.48 8.28 6.92
C GLN A 94 0.33 7.16 6.26
N SER A 95 1.63 7.43 6.07
CA SER A 95 2.59 6.47 5.55
C SER A 95 3.81 6.41 6.44
N VAL A 96 4.41 5.23 6.52
CA VAL A 96 5.69 4.99 7.18
C VAL A 96 6.66 4.36 6.18
N LYS A 97 7.85 4.92 6.09
CA LYS A 97 8.96 4.37 5.31
C LYS A 97 9.82 3.54 6.25
N LEU A 98 10.06 2.30 5.86
CA LEU A 98 10.86 1.36 6.63
C LEU A 98 12.35 1.56 6.33
N ASP A 99 13.22 1.12 7.23
CA ASP A 99 14.64 1.04 6.95
C ASP A 99 14.92 0.04 5.81
N ALA A 100 15.99 0.27 5.08
CA ALA A 100 16.34 -0.57 3.96
C ALA A 100 16.95 -1.90 4.43
N LEU A 101 16.47 -3.00 3.86
CA LEU A 101 17.12 -4.29 3.98
C LEU A 101 18.16 -4.41 2.88
N MET A 102 19.39 -4.74 3.27
CA MET A 102 20.51 -4.84 2.34
C MET A 102 21.35 -6.07 2.67
N PHE A 103 21.82 -6.75 1.63
CA PHE A 103 22.82 -7.81 1.79
C PHE A 103 23.71 -7.93 0.55
N GLU A 104 24.90 -8.49 0.73
CA GLU A 104 25.85 -8.70 -0.33
C GLU A 104 25.42 -9.90 -1.20
N GLY A 105 25.62 -9.82 -2.51
CA GLY A 105 25.23 -10.85 -3.47
C GLY A 105 26.03 -10.71 -4.77
N PRO A 106 25.71 -11.44 -5.84
CA PRO A 106 24.46 -12.14 -6.13
C PRO A 106 24.39 -13.52 -5.47
N HIS A 107 23.20 -13.94 -5.13
CA HIS A 107 22.96 -15.25 -4.52
C HIS A 107 21.99 -16.11 -5.33
N ALA A 108 21.25 -15.52 -6.26
CA ALA A 108 20.25 -16.19 -7.07
C ALA A 108 19.89 -15.39 -8.33
N ASP A 109 19.35 -16.09 -9.33
CA ASP A 109 18.78 -15.48 -10.54
C ASP A 109 17.49 -14.71 -10.23
N GLU A 110 16.75 -15.17 -9.21
CA GLU A 110 15.55 -14.56 -8.67
C GLU A 110 15.54 -14.66 -7.15
N TYR A 111 14.90 -13.67 -6.54
CA TYR A 111 14.60 -13.67 -5.10
C TYR A 111 13.11 -13.59 -4.88
N ASP A 112 12.62 -14.26 -3.84
CA ASP A 112 11.28 -14.05 -3.30
C ASP A 112 11.37 -13.03 -2.17
N LEU A 113 10.75 -11.86 -2.39
CA LEU A 113 10.53 -10.87 -1.36
C LEU A 113 9.18 -11.13 -0.69
N ILE A 114 9.20 -11.41 0.59
CA ILE A 114 7.98 -11.63 1.37
C ILE A 114 7.87 -10.52 2.42
N ILE A 115 6.78 -9.75 2.34
CA ILE A 115 6.44 -8.72 3.32
C ILE A 115 5.20 -9.19 4.07
N THR A 116 5.34 -9.31 5.38
CA THR A 116 4.24 -9.70 6.27
C THR A 116 3.88 -8.54 7.18
N LEU A 117 2.61 -8.16 7.19
CA LEU A 117 2.06 -7.15 8.08
C LEU A 117 1.14 -7.82 9.09
N ASP A 118 1.41 -7.62 10.36
CA ASP A 118 0.52 -7.94 11.48
C ASP A 118 0.07 -6.64 12.13
N PHE A 119 -1.23 -6.46 12.35
CA PHE A 119 -1.77 -5.26 12.97
C PHE A 119 -3.14 -5.49 13.59
N ASN A 120 -3.58 -4.56 14.41
CA ASN A 120 -4.91 -4.55 15.02
C ASN A 120 -5.76 -3.41 14.43
N GLN A 121 -7.05 -3.69 14.31
CA GLN A 121 -8.11 -2.76 13.97
C GLN A 121 -9.30 -2.95 14.91
N GLU A 122 -10.34 -2.10 14.78
CA GLU A 122 -11.54 -2.19 15.63
C GLU A 122 -12.20 -3.58 15.58
N ASP A 123 -12.19 -4.24 14.43
CA ASP A 123 -12.79 -5.57 14.22
C ASP A 123 -11.85 -6.74 14.57
N GLY A 124 -10.63 -6.46 15.01
CA GLY A 124 -9.67 -7.45 15.49
C GLY A 124 -8.32 -7.46 14.79
N LYS A 125 -7.61 -8.56 15.01
CA LYS A 125 -6.25 -8.74 14.46
C LYS A 125 -6.29 -9.14 12.99
N LYS A 126 -5.48 -8.48 12.19
CA LYS A 126 -5.29 -8.72 10.75
C LYS A 126 -3.87 -9.18 10.46
N ASN A 127 -3.74 -9.99 9.41
CA ASN A 127 -2.46 -10.40 8.84
C ASN A 127 -2.52 -10.29 7.32
N ILE A 128 -1.52 -9.65 6.72
CA ILE A 128 -1.35 -9.56 5.28
C ILE A 128 0.01 -10.15 4.94
N ILE A 129 0.05 -10.99 3.91
CA ILE A 129 1.29 -11.53 3.35
C ILE A 129 1.35 -11.13 1.89
N TYR A 130 2.37 -10.38 1.55
CA TYR A 130 2.68 -9.97 0.19
C TYR A 130 3.93 -10.69 -0.28
N ASN A 131 3.87 -11.31 -1.46
CA ASN A 131 4.99 -12.00 -2.08
C ASN A 131 5.27 -11.39 -3.45
N TYR A 132 6.52 -11.06 -3.71
CA TYR A 132 6.98 -10.42 -4.92
C TYR A 132 8.29 -11.05 -5.41
N LYS A 133 8.41 -11.24 -6.73
CA LYS A 133 9.63 -11.74 -7.36
C LYS A 133 10.56 -10.59 -7.74
N ILE A 134 11.81 -10.67 -7.30
CA ILE A 134 12.88 -9.74 -7.65
C ILE A 134 13.85 -10.48 -8.55
N ALA A 135 14.10 -9.96 -9.75
CA ALA A 135 15.11 -10.52 -10.65
C ALA A 135 16.53 -10.23 -10.14
N GLU A 136 17.49 -11.11 -10.49
CA GLU A 136 18.91 -10.99 -10.11
C GLU A 136 19.50 -9.62 -10.49
N TYR A 137 19.21 -9.16 -11.71
CA TYR A 137 19.59 -7.85 -12.19
C TYR A 137 18.33 -7.04 -12.49
N GLY A 138 17.94 -6.21 -11.58
CA GLY A 138 16.75 -5.41 -11.73
C GLY A 138 16.96 -3.99 -11.26
N ASN A 139 16.45 -3.07 -12.05
CA ASN A 139 16.28 -1.70 -11.59
C ASN A 139 14.86 -1.47 -11.18
N LEU A 140 14.75 -0.95 -9.98
CA LEU A 140 13.76 -0.05 -9.47
C LEU A 140 12.53 0.15 -10.32
N ALA A 141 11.48 -0.49 -9.97
CA ALA A 141 10.17 0.14 -10.10
C ALA A 141 9.57 0.12 -8.71
N TRP A 142 8.94 1.20 -8.31
CA TRP A 142 7.96 1.12 -7.26
C TRP A 142 6.90 0.14 -7.72
N HIS A 143 6.70 -0.92 -6.95
CA HIS A 143 5.64 -1.86 -7.19
C HIS A 143 4.59 -1.64 -6.11
N ASP A 144 3.48 -1.05 -6.52
CA ASP A 144 2.40 -0.72 -5.63
C ASP A 144 1.46 -1.91 -5.50
N GLN A 145 1.16 -2.30 -4.29
CA GLN A 145 0.17 -3.32 -3.99
C GLN A 145 -0.86 -2.78 -3.01
N TYR A 146 -2.13 -2.90 -3.38
CA TYR A 146 -3.26 -2.42 -2.59
C TYR A 146 -3.99 -3.58 -1.93
N PHE A 147 -4.32 -3.41 -0.66
CA PHE A 147 -5.14 -4.33 0.10
C PHE A 147 -6.32 -3.56 0.70
N SER A 148 -7.53 -4.04 0.45
CA SER A 148 -8.79 -3.49 0.98
C SER A 148 -9.53 -4.54 1.81
N PHE A 149 -10.12 -4.11 2.94
CA PHE A 149 -10.89 -4.95 3.86
C PHE A 149 -12.17 -4.24 4.29
#